data_36b2f3294aed62c83f9b8d1146347a3b
#
_entry.id   36b2f3294aed62c83f9b8d1146347a3b
#
_cell.length_a   1.000
_cell.length_b   1.000
_cell.length_c   1.000
_cell.angle_alpha   90.00
_cell.angle_beta   90.00
_cell.angle_gamma   90.00
#
_symmetry.space_group_name_H-M   'P 1'
#
loop_
_entity.id
_entity.type
_entity.pdbx_description
1 polymer ?
#
loop_
_entity_poly.entity_id
_entity_poly.type
_entity_poly.pdbx_seq_one_letter_code
_entity_poly.pdbx_strand_id
1 'polypeptide(L)'
;MIIFQRAKDTEARHNKQPYDIMDFKKRLFVGLLFTLTAALTVTAAPRSKAAIKAIAAKVFKQSPTLMTTRASKDEPRALLANKAFTVMGYDNGGFVIVSNDDLLPDVIAYSNTVFDKNTNNENFKWYLSAAEEAIKDIVKSGKPRTMVPPDQSKYAAEIPSFLTARWGQEKPYNDLCPEGTTSGTGSWQGYGSTGRTLTGCVATAMAQILYYIGWPEHGIGTHSVNVKQADGSKKKLTVNYEESVYDWGNMIDSYRGHYSKEQGEAVARLMLDCGVAADMNYATDGSGTFTENACQGLKRNFGFPETIQMLKRRRYTEKAWMDIVYNELNERRAILYTGVDLKNGGHAFVICGYDEAGKVWVNWGWEGSADGFYDIALLNPRSMKFSDDQDMIIGLEGEKAELVQDTVTVETPGTLDTLIADSTKSMISLLKVNGKINSSDLRTIRQIAGNNADGTIQRSSLATLDLSDAVIVSGGEPYIVDGKRELTTKDNEIPERAFFNCRSIRNL
;
A
#
# COMPACT_ATOMS: atom_id res chain seq x y z
N MET A 1 45.94 27.80 28.40
CA MET A 1 46.96 28.82 28.24
C MET A 1 46.37 29.85 27.28
N ILE A 2 45.67 30.85 27.81
CA ILE A 2 46.14 32.26 27.90
C ILE A 2 46.10 32.89 26.45
N ILE A 3 45.40 33.97 26.10
CA ILE A 3 45.19 35.30 26.74
C ILE A 3 44.06 36.06 26.09
N PHE A 4 43.33 36.81 26.91
CA PHE A 4 42.49 37.97 26.63
C PHE A 4 43.27 39.19 26.10
N GLN A 5 42.57 40.11 25.38
CA GLN A 5 42.66 41.61 25.57
C GLN A 5 41.82 42.30 24.47
N ARG A 6 40.78 43.03 24.74
CA ARG A 6 40.50 44.39 25.28
C ARG A 6 41.30 45.56 24.66
N ALA A 7 40.59 46.50 24.04
CA ALA A 7 40.70 47.98 24.18
C ALA A 7 39.68 48.59 23.20
N LYS A 8 38.66 49.32 23.60
CA LYS A 8 38.50 50.69 24.17
C LYS A 8 38.71 51.85 23.17
N ASP A 9 37.61 52.57 22.95
CA ASP A 9 37.35 53.98 22.89
C ASP A 9 38.20 54.91 21.97
N THR A 10 37.50 55.68 21.12
CA THR A 10 37.70 57.11 21.07
C THR A 10 36.49 57.88 20.48
N GLU A 11 35.99 58.86 21.26
CA GLU A 11 35.06 59.92 20.89
C GLU A 11 35.73 60.93 19.95
N ALA A 12 34.99 61.65 19.08
CA ALA A 12 35.02 63.09 18.93
C ALA A 12 34.00 63.66 17.94
N ARG A 13 33.07 64.43 18.44
CA ARG A 13 32.70 65.84 18.19
C ARG A 13 32.08 66.27 16.86
N HIS A 14 30.83 66.68 17.05
CA HIS A 14 30.17 67.95 16.62
C HIS A 14 30.42 68.52 15.20
N ASN A 15 29.28 68.60 14.44
CA ASN A 15 28.93 69.93 13.90
C ASN A 15 27.39 70.03 13.73
N LYS A 16 26.83 71.11 14.37
CA LYS A 16 25.45 71.57 14.23
C LYS A 16 25.35 72.52 13.06
N GLN A 17 24.33 72.33 12.20
CA GLN A 17 23.73 73.42 11.44
C GLN A 17 22.20 73.26 11.45
N PRO A 18 21.41 74.34 11.51
CA PRO A 18 20.00 74.34 11.78
C PRO A 18 19.18 74.11 10.52
N TYR A 19 18.19 73.20 10.58
CA TYR A 19 17.19 73.07 9.53
C TYR A 19 15.83 73.63 9.99
N ASP A 20 15.32 74.45 9.13
CA ASP A 20 14.13 75.24 9.11
C ASP A 20 12.83 74.50 9.48
N ILE A 21 12.06 75.14 10.37
CA ILE A 21 10.76 74.69 10.87
C ILE A 21 9.65 75.24 9.97
N MET A 22 9.73 75.05 8.67
CA MET A 22 8.63 75.46 7.79
C MET A 22 8.52 74.60 6.54
N ASP A 23 8.17 73.32 6.72
CA ASP A 23 7.52 72.53 5.67
C ASP A 23 6.78 71.25 6.18
N PHE A 24 6.36 71.25 7.44
CA PHE A 24 5.68 70.01 8.03
C PHE A 24 4.17 69.98 7.81
N LYS A 25 3.57 70.99 7.18
CA LYS A 25 2.12 71.06 6.95
C LYS A 25 1.66 70.78 5.52
N LYS A 26 2.60 70.61 4.57
CA LYS A 26 2.22 70.22 3.18
C LYS A 26 2.56 68.81 2.73
N ARG A 27 3.21 68.03 3.57
CA ARG A 27 3.47 66.59 3.28
C ARG A 27 2.56 65.62 3.97
N LEU A 28 1.53 66.06 4.67
CA LEU A 28 0.59 65.24 5.39
C LEU A 28 -0.70 64.91 4.60
N PHE A 29 -0.72 65.16 3.28
CA PHE A 29 -1.91 64.92 2.45
C PHE A 29 -1.70 64.01 1.24
N VAL A 30 -0.54 63.37 1.10
CA VAL A 30 -0.24 62.46 -0.04
C VAL A 30 0.31 61.11 0.43
N GLY A 31 0.03 60.68 1.65
CA GLY A 31 0.54 59.43 2.21
C GLY A 31 -0.45 58.49 2.82
N LEU A 32 -1.76 58.77 2.74
CA LEU A 32 -2.80 57.84 3.20
C LEU A 32 -3.50 57.18 2.00
N LEU A 33 -2.71 56.66 1.06
CA LEU A 33 -3.18 55.59 0.22
C LEU A 33 -3.14 54.33 1.14
N PHE A 34 -4.23 54.10 1.86
CA PHE A 34 -4.52 52.82 2.43
C PHE A 34 -4.45 51.81 1.27
N THR A 35 -3.32 51.19 1.09
CA THR A 35 -3.33 49.83 0.54
C THR A 35 -4.11 49.01 1.54
N LEU A 36 -5.44 48.99 1.33
CA LEU A 36 -6.31 47.95 1.82
C LEU A 36 -5.83 46.69 1.07
N THR A 37 -4.74 46.09 1.51
CA THR A 37 -4.50 44.70 1.29
C THR A 37 -5.67 44.07 2.01
N ALA A 38 -6.78 43.86 1.26
CA ALA A 38 -7.75 42.86 1.60
C ALA A 38 -6.91 41.59 1.76
N ALA A 39 -6.54 41.27 2.99
CA ALA A 39 -6.28 39.91 3.35
C ALA A 39 -7.57 39.23 2.96
N LEU A 40 -7.58 38.59 1.79
CA LEU A 40 -8.58 37.60 1.46
C LEU A 40 -8.40 36.55 2.55
N THR A 41 -9.11 36.75 3.64
CA THR A 41 -9.36 35.68 4.58
C THR A 41 -10.09 34.66 3.74
N VAL A 42 -9.41 33.62 3.33
CA VAL A 42 -10.04 32.44 2.78
C VAL A 42 -10.94 31.96 3.94
N THR A 43 -12.19 32.38 3.88
CA THR A 43 -13.20 31.91 4.83
C THR A 43 -13.55 30.51 4.37
N ALA A 44 -13.26 29.52 5.23
CA ALA A 44 -13.73 28.16 5.05
C ALA A 44 -15.18 28.16 4.57
N ALA A 45 -15.44 27.60 3.41
CA ALA A 45 -16.79 27.50 2.87
C ALA A 45 -17.15 26.02 2.65
N PRO A 46 -18.29 25.58 3.23
CA PRO A 46 -18.80 24.25 2.93
C PRO A 46 -19.10 24.11 1.44
N ARG A 47 -18.62 23.05 0.83
CA ARG A 47 -18.96 22.74 -0.57
C ARG A 47 -20.44 22.42 -0.71
N SER A 48 -21.08 22.98 -1.72
CA SER A 48 -22.47 22.64 -2.04
C SER A 48 -22.61 21.18 -2.50
N LYS A 49 -23.78 20.60 -2.32
CA LYS A 49 -24.08 19.24 -2.82
C LYS A 49 -23.82 19.11 -4.31
N ALA A 50 -24.07 20.16 -5.11
CA ALA A 50 -23.80 20.19 -6.54
C ALA A 50 -22.28 20.16 -6.82
N ALA A 51 -21.46 20.88 -6.06
CA ALA A 51 -20.01 20.85 -6.19
C ALA A 51 -19.46 19.47 -5.84
N ILE A 52 -19.92 18.86 -4.75
CA ILE A 52 -19.51 17.49 -4.35
C ILE A 52 -19.83 16.48 -5.45
N LYS A 53 -21.03 16.54 -6.03
CA LYS A 53 -21.45 15.67 -7.15
C LYS A 53 -20.57 15.89 -8.39
N ALA A 54 -20.25 17.14 -8.71
CA ALA A 54 -19.40 17.49 -9.85
C ALA A 54 -17.96 16.96 -9.68
N ILE A 55 -17.39 17.10 -8.47
CA ILE A 55 -16.07 16.54 -8.13
C ILE A 55 -16.06 15.03 -8.32
N ALA A 56 -17.02 14.31 -7.74
CA ALA A 56 -17.12 12.86 -7.88
C ALA A 56 -17.27 12.43 -9.34
N ALA A 57 -18.15 13.09 -10.11
CA ALA A 57 -18.36 12.80 -11.53
C ALA A 57 -17.06 12.97 -12.36
N LYS A 58 -16.24 13.99 -12.03
CA LYS A 58 -14.94 14.19 -12.66
C LYS A 58 -14.00 13.02 -12.41
N VAL A 59 -13.90 12.53 -11.15
CA VAL A 59 -13.06 11.40 -10.79
C VAL A 59 -13.50 10.13 -11.51
N PHE A 60 -14.80 9.82 -11.52
CA PHE A 60 -15.32 8.65 -12.23
C PHE A 60 -15.04 8.70 -13.74
N LYS A 61 -15.12 9.89 -14.33
CA LYS A 61 -14.78 10.08 -15.75
C LYS A 61 -13.30 9.87 -16.04
N GLN A 62 -12.42 10.30 -15.16
CA GLN A 62 -10.96 10.17 -15.29
C GLN A 62 -10.47 8.76 -14.97
N SER A 63 -11.18 8.02 -14.14
CA SER A 63 -10.83 6.67 -13.69
C SER A 63 -11.97 5.69 -14.02
N PRO A 64 -12.11 5.24 -15.28
CA PRO A 64 -13.20 4.36 -15.70
C PRO A 64 -13.26 3.03 -14.94
N THR A 65 -12.13 2.58 -14.36
CA THR A 65 -12.05 1.38 -13.52
C THR A 65 -12.85 1.46 -12.23
N LEU A 66 -13.23 2.68 -11.80
CA LEU A 66 -14.14 2.89 -10.67
C LEU A 66 -15.62 2.62 -11.03
N MET A 67 -15.93 2.51 -12.32
CA MET A 67 -17.28 2.24 -12.81
C MET A 67 -17.41 0.76 -13.18
N THR A 68 -18.53 0.13 -12.80
CA THR A 68 -18.87 -1.18 -13.37
C THR A 68 -19.55 -1.02 -14.72
N THR A 69 -19.52 -2.04 -15.58
CA THR A 69 -20.20 -2.05 -16.88
C THR A 69 -21.72 -1.82 -16.78
N ARG A 70 -22.35 -2.13 -15.66
CA ARG A 70 -23.76 -1.83 -15.34
C ARG A 70 -23.99 -0.39 -14.88
N ALA A 71 -23.03 0.21 -14.18
CA ALA A 71 -23.13 1.55 -13.62
C ALA A 71 -22.96 2.68 -14.65
N SER A 72 -22.57 2.36 -15.88
CA SER A 72 -22.31 3.38 -16.94
C SER A 72 -23.54 4.21 -17.35
N LYS A 73 -24.76 3.81 -16.93
CA LYS A 73 -26.00 4.53 -17.20
C LYS A 73 -26.54 5.30 -16.00
N ASP A 74 -26.05 5.03 -14.79
CA ASP A 74 -26.50 5.65 -13.56
C ASP A 74 -25.56 6.79 -13.17
N GLU A 75 -26.10 7.83 -12.53
CA GLU A 75 -25.26 8.87 -11.94
C GLU A 75 -24.81 8.44 -10.53
N PRO A 76 -23.56 8.80 -10.12
CA PRO A 76 -23.10 8.51 -8.77
C PRO A 76 -23.98 9.23 -7.75
N ARG A 77 -24.33 8.55 -6.67
CA ARG A 77 -25.15 9.05 -5.58
C ARG A 77 -24.37 9.09 -4.26
N ALA A 78 -24.88 9.86 -3.30
CA ALA A 78 -24.32 9.85 -1.94
C ALA A 78 -24.67 8.53 -1.24
N LEU A 79 -23.64 7.77 -0.87
CA LEU A 79 -23.74 6.49 -0.16
C LEU A 79 -23.65 6.69 1.37
N LEU A 80 -22.84 7.68 1.79
CA LEU A 80 -22.68 8.13 3.16
C LEU A 80 -22.40 9.63 3.15
N ALA A 81 -22.95 10.38 4.11
CA ALA A 81 -22.61 11.77 4.32
C ALA A 81 -22.58 12.10 5.81
N ASN A 82 -21.56 12.84 6.23
CA ASN A 82 -21.44 13.45 7.54
C ASN A 82 -21.05 14.93 7.41
N LYS A 83 -20.63 15.60 8.49
CA LYS A 83 -20.22 17.01 8.44
C LYS A 83 -18.89 17.24 7.74
N ALA A 84 -18.01 16.23 7.70
CA ALA A 84 -16.64 16.35 7.23
C ALA A 84 -16.48 15.97 5.75
N PHE A 85 -17.15 14.90 5.32
CA PHE A 85 -17.03 14.38 3.96
C PHE A 85 -18.32 13.71 3.48
N THR A 86 -18.39 13.49 2.17
CA THR A 86 -19.46 12.72 1.52
C THR A 86 -18.83 11.61 0.68
N VAL A 87 -19.28 10.38 0.89
CA VAL A 87 -18.95 9.23 0.02
C VAL A 87 -19.92 9.21 -1.13
N MET A 88 -19.41 9.40 -2.34
CA MET A 88 -20.16 9.33 -3.59
C MET A 88 -19.78 8.04 -4.33
N GLY A 89 -20.75 7.36 -4.91
CA GLY A 89 -20.46 6.11 -5.64
C GLY A 89 -21.69 5.47 -6.25
N TYR A 90 -21.49 4.21 -6.66
CA TYR A 90 -22.52 3.36 -7.27
C TYR A 90 -22.83 2.19 -6.35
N ASP A 91 -24.05 1.66 -6.39
CA ASP A 91 -24.43 0.51 -5.56
C ASP A 91 -23.59 -0.75 -5.79
N ASN A 92 -23.15 -0.96 -7.03
CA ASN A 92 -22.33 -2.10 -7.42
C ASN A 92 -21.01 -1.66 -8.09
N GLY A 93 -20.51 -0.48 -7.76
CA GLY A 93 -19.29 0.09 -8.33
C GLY A 93 -18.40 0.71 -7.27
N GLY A 94 -17.34 1.37 -7.73
CA GLY A 94 -16.42 2.08 -6.85
C GLY A 94 -17.02 3.30 -6.18
N PHE A 95 -16.22 3.88 -5.29
CA PHE A 95 -16.60 5.08 -4.54
C PHE A 95 -15.48 6.13 -4.51
N VAL A 96 -15.88 7.36 -4.24
CA VAL A 96 -14.99 8.52 -4.03
C VAL A 96 -15.41 9.20 -2.74
N ILE A 97 -14.47 9.52 -1.87
CA ILE A 97 -14.70 10.31 -0.65
C ILE A 97 -14.30 11.75 -0.95
N VAL A 98 -15.31 12.62 -0.98
CA VAL A 98 -15.15 14.06 -1.25
C VAL A 98 -15.21 14.83 0.05
N SER A 99 -14.25 15.71 0.31
CA SER A 99 -14.28 16.61 1.46
C SER A 99 -15.44 17.61 1.33
N ASN A 100 -16.13 17.90 2.43
CA ASN A 100 -17.24 18.86 2.42
C ASN A 100 -16.80 20.31 2.60
N ASP A 101 -15.51 20.58 2.74
CA ASP A 101 -14.95 21.92 2.98
C ASP A 101 -13.81 22.25 2.03
N ASP A 102 -13.75 23.49 1.54
CA ASP A 102 -12.76 23.95 0.57
C ASP A 102 -11.37 24.21 1.15
N LEU A 103 -11.21 24.17 2.47
CA LEU A 103 -9.90 24.16 3.14
C LEU A 103 -9.13 22.85 2.93
N LEU A 104 -9.76 21.82 2.38
CA LEU A 104 -9.14 20.51 2.11
C LEU A 104 -9.13 20.21 0.61
N PRO A 105 -8.26 19.30 0.16
CA PRO A 105 -8.33 18.73 -1.17
C PRO A 105 -9.73 18.21 -1.48
N ASP A 106 -10.15 18.31 -2.74
CA ASP A 106 -11.47 17.87 -3.18
C ASP A 106 -11.72 16.40 -2.85
N VAL A 107 -10.74 15.55 -3.17
CA VAL A 107 -10.82 14.09 -3.02
C VAL A 107 -9.81 13.61 -2.01
N ILE A 108 -10.28 12.96 -0.95
CA ILE A 108 -9.43 12.39 0.11
C ILE A 108 -9.21 10.89 -0.04
N ALA A 109 -10.10 10.20 -0.76
CA ALA A 109 -9.94 8.78 -1.08
C ALA A 109 -10.80 8.37 -2.27
N TYR A 110 -10.39 7.26 -2.93
CA TYR A 110 -11.23 6.56 -3.90
C TYR A 110 -10.84 5.08 -4.01
N SER A 111 -11.81 4.25 -4.37
CA SER A 111 -11.64 2.80 -4.51
C SER A 111 -12.50 2.28 -5.65
N ASN A 112 -12.05 1.22 -6.32
CA ASN A 112 -12.82 0.49 -7.32
C ASN A 112 -13.69 -0.63 -6.71
N THR A 113 -13.69 -0.77 -5.39
CA THR A 113 -14.55 -1.73 -4.69
C THR A 113 -15.87 -1.09 -4.29
N VAL A 114 -16.88 -1.91 -4.04
CA VAL A 114 -18.19 -1.45 -3.55
C VAL A 114 -18.05 -0.84 -2.16
N PHE A 115 -18.67 0.32 -1.94
CA PHE A 115 -18.77 0.90 -0.60
C PHE A 115 -19.88 0.19 0.19
N ASP A 116 -19.49 -0.52 1.23
CA ASP A 116 -20.41 -1.09 2.21
C ASP A 116 -20.38 -0.28 3.51
N LYS A 117 -21.49 0.42 3.77
CA LYS A 117 -21.65 1.20 5.02
C LYS A 117 -21.69 0.34 6.29
N ASN A 118 -22.01 -0.95 6.13
CA ASN A 118 -22.07 -1.92 7.22
C ASN A 118 -20.84 -2.84 7.20
N THR A 119 -19.79 -2.44 6.52
CA THR A 119 -18.56 -3.22 6.39
C THR A 119 -18.04 -3.70 7.74
N ASN A 120 -17.47 -4.89 7.75
CA ASN A 120 -16.73 -5.41 8.89
C ASN A 120 -15.24 -5.04 8.84
N ASN A 121 -14.80 -4.31 7.81
CA ASN A 121 -13.45 -3.83 7.67
C ASN A 121 -13.16 -2.73 8.70
N GLU A 122 -12.61 -3.11 9.84
CA GLU A 122 -12.34 -2.20 10.95
C GLU A 122 -11.22 -1.22 10.64
N ASN A 123 -10.24 -1.63 9.82
CA ASN A 123 -9.20 -0.73 9.35
C ASN A 123 -9.80 0.43 8.54
N PHE A 124 -10.75 0.13 7.68
CA PHE A 124 -11.44 1.14 6.89
C PHE A 124 -12.39 2.01 7.74
N LYS A 125 -13.11 1.42 8.70
CA LYS A 125 -13.92 2.18 9.67
C LYS A 125 -13.05 3.14 10.49
N TRP A 126 -11.90 2.65 10.96
CA TRP A 126 -10.92 3.48 11.65
C TRP A 126 -10.48 4.67 10.78
N TYR A 127 -10.12 4.42 9.51
CA TYR A 127 -9.75 5.50 8.59
C TYR A 127 -10.87 6.54 8.46
N LEU A 128 -12.12 6.14 8.25
CA LEU A 128 -13.24 7.06 8.11
C LEU A 128 -13.44 7.92 9.37
N SER A 129 -13.33 7.32 10.55
CA SER A 129 -13.44 8.02 11.83
C SER A 129 -12.30 9.02 12.03
N ALA A 130 -11.05 8.58 11.79
CA ALA A 130 -9.86 9.42 11.91
C ALA A 130 -9.87 10.59 10.91
N ALA A 131 -10.29 10.34 9.66
CA ALA A 131 -10.45 11.38 8.64
C ALA A 131 -11.53 12.41 9.02
N GLU A 132 -12.65 11.96 9.58
CA GLU A 132 -13.70 12.87 10.04
C GLU A 132 -13.21 13.82 11.14
N GLU A 133 -12.46 13.30 12.11
CA GLU A 133 -11.89 14.10 13.18
C GLU A 133 -10.80 15.04 12.66
N ALA A 134 -9.90 14.57 11.80
CA ALA A 134 -8.87 15.38 11.19
C ALA A 134 -9.44 16.56 10.38
N ILE A 135 -10.47 16.31 9.59
CA ILE A 135 -11.15 17.35 8.81
C ILE A 135 -11.79 18.40 9.73
N LYS A 136 -12.49 17.97 10.80
CA LYS A 136 -13.08 18.89 11.79
C LYS A 136 -12.01 19.83 12.39
N ASP A 137 -10.84 19.31 12.69
CA ASP A 137 -9.73 20.09 13.25
C ASP A 137 -9.15 21.08 12.25
N ILE A 138 -8.98 20.67 10.99
CA ILE A 138 -8.51 21.55 9.91
C ILE A 138 -9.50 22.70 9.71
N VAL A 139 -10.77 22.38 9.58
CA VAL A 139 -11.86 23.39 9.45
C VAL A 139 -11.87 24.34 10.65
N LYS A 140 -11.77 23.82 11.87
CA LYS A 140 -11.68 24.64 13.09
C LYS A 140 -10.45 25.56 13.10
N SER A 141 -9.33 25.09 12.54
CA SER A 141 -8.09 25.87 12.46
C SER A 141 -8.16 27.04 11.47
N GLY A 142 -9.06 26.96 10.48
CA GLY A 142 -9.18 27.91 9.37
C GLY A 142 -7.97 27.92 8.44
N LYS A 143 -7.07 26.93 8.50
CA LYS A 143 -5.85 26.87 7.69
C LYS A 143 -6.03 25.87 6.56
N PRO A 144 -5.90 26.31 5.30
CA PRO A 144 -5.94 25.39 4.16
C PRO A 144 -4.89 24.30 4.27
N ARG A 145 -5.26 23.07 3.86
CA ARG A 145 -4.37 21.95 3.70
C ARG A 145 -4.28 21.54 2.23
N THR A 146 -3.06 21.37 1.76
CA THR A 146 -2.76 20.81 0.44
C THR A 146 -2.10 19.44 0.62
N MET A 147 -2.27 18.57 -0.35
CA MET A 147 -1.51 17.32 -0.39
C MET A 147 -0.05 17.57 -0.69
N VAL A 148 0.79 16.61 -0.32
CA VAL A 148 2.20 16.57 -0.70
C VAL A 148 2.33 15.56 -1.84
N PRO A 149 2.32 16.01 -3.13
CA PRO A 149 2.49 15.09 -4.26
C PRO A 149 3.93 14.59 -4.35
N PRO A 150 4.17 13.49 -5.09
CA PRO A 150 5.53 13.02 -5.36
C PRO A 150 6.35 14.07 -6.12
N ASP A 151 7.60 14.25 -5.72
CA ASP A 151 8.56 15.11 -6.42
C ASP A 151 9.02 14.40 -7.70
N GLN A 152 8.46 14.80 -8.84
CA GLN A 152 8.71 14.16 -10.14
C GLN A 152 10.16 14.32 -10.65
N SER A 153 10.97 15.14 -9.98
CA SER A 153 12.41 15.17 -10.23
C SER A 153 13.16 13.97 -9.62
N LYS A 154 12.52 13.25 -8.69
CA LYS A 154 13.10 12.12 -7.95
C LYS A 154 12.32 10.82 -8.15
N TYR A 155 11.01 10.89 -8.31
CA TYR A 155 10.11 9.75 -8.28
C TYR A 155 9.21 9.72 -9.52
N ALA A 156 8.69 8.56 -9.87
CA ALA A 156 7.63 8.46 -10.87
C ALA A 156 6.42 9.32 -10.44
N ALA A 157 5.66 9.84 -11.41
CA ALA A 157 4.47 10.64 -11.13
C ALA A 157 3.43 9.83 -10.34
N GLU A 158 3.26 8.57 -10.70
CA GLU A 158 2.39 7.61 -10.04
C GLU A 158 3.01 6.21 -10.03
N ILE A 159 2.61 5.39 -9.09
CA ILE A 159 2.93 3.96 -9.03
C ILE A 159 1.64 3.20 -8.72
N PRO A 160 1.12 2.40 -9.65
CA PRO A 160 -0.04 1.57 -9.39
C PRO A 160 0.28 0.53 -8.30
N SER A 161 -0.76 0.03 -7.63
CA SER A 161 -0.60 -1.06 -6.66
C SER A 161 0.17 -2.23 -7.28
N PHE A 162 1.22 -2.65 -6.62
CA PHE A 162 2.04 -3.78 -7.06
C PHE A 162 1.84 -5.04 -6.18
N LEU A 163 1.09 -4.96 -5.08
CA LEU A 163 0.61 -6.14 -4.36
C LEU A 163 -0.66 -6.67 -5.03
N THR A 164 -0.70 -7.98 -5.22
CA THR A 164 -1.85 -8.69 -5.77
C THR A 164 -2.69 -9.37 -4.68
N ALA A 165 -2.08 -9.71 -3.54
CA ALA A 165 -2.74 -10.33 -2.41
C ALA A 165 -3.95 -9.52 -1.92
N ARG A 166 -5.07 -10.21 -1.71
CA ARG A 166 -6.30 -9.68 -1.12
C ARG A 166 -6.71 -10.59 0.01
N TRP A 167 -5.89 -10.59 1.05
CA TRP A 167 -6.03 -11.52 2.15
C TRP A 167 -6.82 -10.91 3.31
N GLY A 168 -7.33 -11.79 4.15
CA GLY A 168 -8.11 -11.46 5.33
C GLY A 168 -7.54 -12.10 6.60
N GLN A 169 -8.37 -12.20 7.63
CA GLN A 169 -7.96 -12.67 8.96
C GLN A 169 -8.68 -13.94 9.42
N GLU A 170 -9.72 -14.37 8.68
CA GLU A 170 -10.53 -15.54 8.97
C GLU A 170 -10.09 -16.74 8.13
N LYS A 171 -10.93 -17.76 8.03
CA LYS A 171 -10.67 -18.95 7.21
C LYS A 171 -10.43 -18.58 5.73
N PRO A 172 -9.39 -19.15 5.07
CA PRO A 172 -8.45 -20.19 5.56
C PRO A 172 -7.26 -19.62 6.35
N TYR A 173 -7.08 -18.31 6.39
CA TYR A 173 -5.89 -17.65 6.95
C TYR A 173 -5.64 -18.04 8.41
N ASN A 174 -6.69 -18.24 9.21
CA ASN A 174 -6.59 -18.59 10.63
C ASN A 174 -6.72 -20.09 10.93
N ASP A 175 -6.69 -20.97 9.94
CA ASP A 175 -6.90 -22.41 10.15
C ASP A 175 -5.87 -23.07 11.07
N LEU A 176 -4.69 -22.49 11.22
CA LEU A 176 -3.65 -22.91 12.17
C LEU A 176 -3.57 -22.03 13.43
N CYS A 177 -4.31 -20.95 13.52
CA CYS A 177 -4.33 -20.10 14.71
C CYS A 177 -4.92 -20.88 15.92
N PRO A 178 -4.58 -20.47 17.16
CA PRO A 178 -5.10 -21.11 18.36
C PRO A 178 -6.62 -21.18 18.38
N GLU A 179 -7.17 -22.22 19.03
CA GLU A 179 -8.58 -22.26 19.36
C GLU A 179 -8.91 -21.09 20.27
N GLY A 180 -10.02 -20.41 19.94
CA GLY A 180 -10.33 -19.14 20.54
C GLY A 180 -11.02 -19.28 21.89
N THR A 181 -10.71 -18.35 22.76
CA THR A 181 -11.48 -18.12 23.96
C THR A 181 -12.27 -16.83 23.76
N THR A 182 -13.57 -16.87 24.00
CA THR A 182 -14.39 -15.66 24.13
C THR A 182 -13.99 -14.96 25.43
N SER A 183 -13.02 -14.08 25.39
CA SER A 183 -12.69 -13.23 26.54
C SER A 183 -13.06 -11.77 26.28
N GLY A 184 -14.02 -11.54 25.37
CA GLY A 184 -14.33 -10.20 24.92
C GLY A 184 -15.53 -9.60 25.62
N THR A 185 -15.34 -8.49 26.30
CA THR A 185 -16.35 -7.45 26.54
C THR A 185 -16.50 -6.53 25.33
N GLY A 186 -15.96 -6.93 24.17
CA GLY A 186 -15.98 -6.19 22.91
C GLY A 186 -17.22 -6.52 22.07
N SER A 187 -17.82 -5.49 21.48
CA SER A 187 -19.02 -5.52 20.65
C SER A 187 -18.85 -6.18 19.27
N TRP A 188 -17.93 -7.12 19.11
CA TRP A 188 -17.60 -7.82 17.85
C TRP A 188 -18.47 -9.05 17.68
N GLN A 189 -19.74 -8.85 17.35
CA GLN A 189 -20.65 -9.94 16.99
C GLN A 189 -20.47 -10.22 15.48
N GLY A 190 -19.76 -11.29 15.13
CA GLY A 190 -19.78 -11.79 13.76
C GLY A 190 -18.54 -12.51 13.25
N TYR A 191 -17.43 -12.54 13.96
CA TYR A 191 -16.19 -13.16 13.50
C TYR A 191 -15.78 -14.30 14.43
N GLY A 192 -15.56 -15.47 13.87
CA GLY A 192 -15.16 -16.66 14.60
C GLY A 192 -16.12 -17.84 14.46
N SER A 193 -16.74 -18.03 13.29
CA SER A 193 -17.57 -19.21 13.00
C SER A 193 -16.81 -20.53 13.10
N THR A 194 -15.46 -20.47 13.15
CA THR A 194 -14.58 -21.64 13.24
C THR A 194 -14.11 -21.97 14.66
N GLY A 195 -14.44 -21.15 15.67
CA GLY A 195 -13.92 -21.32 17.03
C GLY A 195 -12.41 -21.02 17.18
N ARG A 196 -11.77 -20.44 16.16
CA ARG A 196 -10.35 -20.05 16.19
C ARG A 196 -10.17 -18.54 16.33
N THR A 197 -9.02 -18.12 16.87
CA THR A 197 -8.64 -16.72 16.95
C THR A 197 -8.38 -16.15 15.55
N LEU A 198 -8.58 -14.84 15.38
CA LEU A 198 -8.17 -14.14 14.16
C LEU A 198 -6.64 -14.13 14.03
N THR A 199 -6.13 -14.03 12.79
CA THR A 199 -4.68 -13.88 12.54
C THR A 199 -4.13 -12.59 13.13
N GLY A 200 -4.93 -11.53 13.15
CA GLY A 200 -4.54 -10.16 13.50
C GLY A 200 -4.02 -9.37 12.30
N CYS A 201 -4.37 -8.08 12.25
CA CYS A 201 -4.04 -7.21 11.11
C CYS A 201 -2.53 -7.09 10.85
N VAL A 202 -1.70 -7.12 11.91
CA VAL A 202 -0.23 -7.05 11.78
C VAL A 202 0.30 -8.31 11.10
N ALA A 203 -0.14 -9.50 11.52
CA ALA A 203 0.29 -10.75 10.87
C ALA A 203 -0.17 -10.82 9.41
N THR A 204 -1.39 -10.35 9.13
CA THR A 204 -1.91 -10.27 7.76
C THR A 204 -1.09 -9.33 6.89
N ALA A 205 -0.73 -8.14 7.40
CA ALA A 205 0.11 -7.20 6.67
C ALA A 205 1.52 -7.76 6.43
N MET A 206 2.16 -8.37 7.44
CA MET A 206 3.44 -9.06 7.29
C MET A 206 3.35 -10.15 6.22
N ALA A 207 2.37 -11.04 6.31
CA ALA A 207 2.21 -12.16 5.40
C ALA A 207 1.99 -11.72 3.94
N GLN A 208 1.19 -10.67 3.69
CA GLN A 208 0.99 -10.13 2.35
C GLN A 208 2.29 -9.55 1.76
N ILE A 209 3.13 -8.89 2.57
CA ILE A 209 4.42 -8.38 2.13
C ILE A 209 5.38 -9.53 1.85
N LEU A 210 5.47 -10.54 2.72
CA LEU A 210 6.31 -11.71 2.52
C LEU A 210 5.89 -12.51 1.27
N TYR A 211 4.59 -12.65 1.02
CA TYR A 211 4.07 -13.26 -0.19
C TYR A 211 4.45 -12.47 -1.45
N TYR A 212 4.36 -11.14 -1.43
CA TYR A 212 4.80 -10.29 -2.53
C TYR A 212 6.30 -10.45 -2.82
N ILE A 213 7.13 -10.52 -1.77
CA ILE A 213 8.57 -10.72 -1.88
C ILE A 213 8.88 -12.19 -2.29
N GLY A 214 8.05 -13.15 -1.84
CA GLY A 214 8.25 -14.58 -2.01
C GLY A 214 9.49 -15.09 -1.27
N TRP A 215 9.78 -14.56 -0.10
CA TRP A 215 10.95 -14.87 0.70
C TRP A 215 10.62 -14.75 2.20
N PRO A 216 11.30 -15.51 3.10
CA PRO A 216 12.28 -16.56 2.85
C PRO A 216 11.63 -17.91 2.48
N GLU A 217 12.40 -18.89 2.05
CA GLU A 217 11.93 -20.28 1.87
C GLU A 217 11.66 -20.96 3.21
N HIS A 218 12.54 -20.71 4.19
CA HIS A 218 12.43 -21.12 5.58
C HIS A 218 12.69 -19.94 6.51
N GLY A 219 12.12 -19.96 7.71
CA GLY A 219 12.48 -18.99 8.73
C GLY A 219 13.70 -19.44 9.56
N ILE A 220 13.96 -18.72 10.65
CA ILE A 220 15.16 -18.90 11.49
C ILE A 220 14.75 -19.13 12.95
N GLY A 221 15.32 -20.15 13.57
CA GLY A 221 15.23 -20.44 15.00
C GLY A 221 13.82 -20.80 15.47
N THR A 222 13.57 -20.59 16.75
CA THR A 222 12.31 -20.93 17.41
C THR A 222 11.77 -19.75 18.20
N HIS A 223 10.47 -19.48 18.14
CA HIS A 223 9.82 -18.45 18.93
C HIS A 223 8.51 -18.92 19.52
N SER A 224 8.06 -18.30 20.61
CA SER A 224 6.86 -18.73 21.33
C SER A 224 6.07 -17.55 21.89
N VAL A 225 4.75 -17.68 21.87
CA VAL A 225 3.82 -16.77 22.53
C VAL A 225 2.97 -17.53 23.57
N ASN A 226 2.42 -16.82 24.54
CA ASN A 226 1.49 -17.37 25.49
C ASN A 226 0.06 -17.03 25.09
N VAL A 227 -0.74 -18.02 24.75
CA VAL A 227 -2.15 -17.88 24.38
C VAL A 227 -3.02 -18.07 25.60
N LYS A 228 -3.85 -17.08 25.93
CA LYS A 228 -4.81 -17.14 27.04
C LYS A 228 -5.91 -18.15 26.68
N GLN A 229 -6.20 -19.07 27.59
CA GLN A 229 -7.26 -20.06 27.46
C GLN A 229 -8.57 -19.58 28.08
N ALA A 230 -9.69 -20.28 27.81
CA ALA A 230 -11.02 -19.94 28.33
C ALA A 230 -11.08 -19.95 29.88
N ASP A 231 -10.34 -20.85 30.49
CA ASP A 231 -10.22 -20.95 31.96
C ASP A 231 -9.28 -19.91 32.59
N GLY A 232 -8.73 -19.00 31.78
CA GLY A 232 -7.77 -17.97 32.21
C GLY A 232 -6.33 -18.45 32.27
N SER A 233 -6.06 -19.74 32.09
CA SER A 233 -4.69 -20.27 31.99
C SER A 233 -3.98 -19.76 30.72
N LYS A 234 -2.66 -19.98 30.65
CA LYS A 234 -1.88 -19.65 29.45
C LYS A 234 -1.26 -20.91 28.89
N LYS A 235 -1.51 -21.15 27.61
CA LYS A 235 -0.87 -22.23 26.85
C LYS A 235 0.24 -21.66 25.96
N LYS A 236 1.42 -22.23 26.05
CA LYS A 236 2.55 -21.85 25.21
C LYS A 236 2.32 -22.37 23.78
N LEU A 237 2.36 -21.47 22.80
CA LEU A 237 2.36 -21.78 21.37
C LEU A 237 3.76 -21.52 20.84
N THR A 238 4.37 -22.53 20.24
CA THR A 238 5.74 -22.49 19.74
C THR A 238 5.78 -22.78 18.27
N VAL A 239 6.54 -22.00 17.52
CA VAL A 239 6.88 -22.22 16.11
C VAL A 239 8.36 -22.49 16.01
N ASN A 240 8.74 -23.58 15.33
CA ASN A 240 10.09 -23.82 14.87
C ASN A 240 10.18 -23.37 13.40
N TYR A 241 10.77 -22.22 13.16
CA TYR A 241 10.80 -21.58 11.84
C TYR A 241 11.71 -22.31 10.87
N GLU A 242 12.71 -23.07 11.34
CA GLU A 242 13.58 -23.89 10.50
C GLU A 242 12.84 -25.07 9.87
N GLU A 243 11.76 -25.54 10.52
CA GLU A 243 10.88 -26.60 10.01
C GLU A 243 9.69 -26.04 9.18
N SER A 244 9.46 -24.72 9.24
CA SER A 244 8.39 -24.09 8.46
C SER A 244 8.84 -23.91 7.02
N VAL A 245 8.13 -24.54 6.09
CA VAL A 245 8.32 -24.36 4.64
C VAL A 245 7.23 -23.41 4.14
N TYR A 246 7.62 -22.31 3.52
CA TYR A 246 6.68 -21.38 2.92
C TYR A 246 6.47 -21.73 1.46
N ASP A 247 5.41 -22.47 1.19
CA ASP A 247 5.06 -22.93 -0.16
C ASP A 247 4.42 -21.78 -0.97
N TRP A 248 5.30 -20.89 -1.43
CA TRP A 248 4.90 -19.69 -2.19
C TRP A 248 4.12 -20.02 -3.46
N GLY A 249 4.40 -21.18 -4.08
CA GLY A 249 3.72 -21.64 -5.30
C GLY A 249 2.25 -22.02 -5.06
N ASN A 250 1.91 -22.50 -3.87
CA ASN A 250 0.55 -22.85 -3.49
C ASN A 250 -0.22 -21.68 -2.85
N MET A 251 0.42 -20.55 -2.56
CA MET A 251 -0.31 -19.36 -2.11
C MET A 251 -0.95 -18.65 -3.30
N ILE A 252 -2.19 -18.17 -3.14
CA ILE A 252 -2.96 -17.48 -4.17
C ILE A 252 -3.38 -16.08 -3.72
N ASP A 253 -3.63 -15.19 -4.69
CA ASP A 253 -3.95 -13.79 -4.42
C ASP A 253 -5.24 -13.59 -3.63
N SER A 254 -6.20 -14.49 -3.74
CA SER A 254 -7.51 -14.37 -3.09
C SER A 254 -8.12 -15.73 -2.81
N TYR A 255 -8.67 -15.91 -1.62
CA TYR A 255 -9.35 -17.12 -1.15
C TYR A 255 -10.88 -16.97 -1.08
N ARG A 256 -11.42 -15.92 -1.70
CA ARG A 256 -12.88 -15.69 -1.74
C ARG A 256 -13.66 -16.68 -2.60
N GLY A 257 -13.00 -17.50 -3.38
CA GLY A 257 -13.59 -18.50 -4.23
C GLY A 257 -13.23 -19.92 -3.82
N HIS A 258 -13.09 -20.76 -4.82
CA HIS A 258 -12.60 -22.13 -4.62
C HIS A 258 -11.07 -22.11 -4.49
N TYR A 259 -10.55 -22.82 -3.50
CA TYR A 259 -9.13 -23.07 -3.29
C TYR A 259 -8.93 -24.52 -2.82
N SER A 260 -7.75 -25.08 -3.07
CA SER A 260 -7.41 -26.42 -2.62
C SER A 260 -7.04 -26.44 -1.13
N LYS A 261 -6.99 -27.63 -0.55
CA LYS A 261 -6.56 -27.81 0.84
C LYS A 261 -5.12 -27.32 1.03
N GLU A 262 -4.24 -27.65 0.09
CA GLU A 262 -2.81 -27.29 0.09
C GLU A 262 -2.64 -25.77 0.03
N GLN A 263 -3.44 -25.09 -0.80
CA GLN A 263 -3.46 -23.63 -0.88
C GLN A 263 -3.88 -22.98 0.44
N GLY A 264 -4.92 -23.52 1.09
CA GLY A 264 -5.36 -23.06 2.41
C GLY A 264 -4.32 -23.29 3.51
N GLU A 265 -3.68 -24.47 3.53
CA GLU A 265 -2.63 -24.82 4.49
C GLU A 265 -1.37 -23.94 4.31
N ALA A 266 -0.98 -23.64 3.07
CA ALA A 266 0.17 -22.79 2.78
C ALA A 266 0.00 -21.38 3.37
N VAL A 267 -1.13 -20.72 3.11
CA VAL A 267 -1.38 -19.37 3.65
C VAL A 267 -1.57 -19.38 5.17
N ALA A 268 -2.24 -20.39 5.72
CA ALA A 268 -2.46 -20.50 7.17
C ALA A 268 -1.13 -20.67 7.93
N ARG A 269 -0.17 -21.40 7.36
CA ARG A 269 1.17 -21.57 7.93
C ARG A 269 1.88 -20.21 8.02
N LEU A 270 1.95 -19.48 6.93
CA LEU A 270 2.59 -18.17 6.91
C LEU A 270 1.93 -17.20 7.90
N MET A 271 0.60 -17.19 7.95
CA MET A 271 -0.16 -16.32 8.86
C MET A 271 0.13 -16.62 10.34
N LEU A 272 0.14 -17.91 10.73
CA LEU A 272 0.48 -18.30 12.10
C LEU A 272 1.89 -17.88 12.45
N ASP A 273 2.84 -18.16 11.57
CA ASP A 273 4.25 -17.88 11.80
C ASP A 273 4.52 -16.37 11.91
N CYS A 274 3.89 -15.54 11.05
CA CYS A 274 3.91 -14.09 11.19
C CYS A 274 3.37 -13.62 12.54
N GLY A 275 2.26 -14.18 12.98
CA GLY A 275 1.65 -13.80 14.26
C GLY A 275 2.53 -14.18 15.46
N VAL A 276 3.08 -15.39 15.48
CA VAL A 276 3.98 -15.82 16.55
C VAL A 276 5.28 -14.98 16.56
N ALA A 277 5.87 -14.72 15.37
CA ALA A 277 7.05 -13.85 15.25
C ALA A 277 6.83 -12.44 15.81
N ALA A 278 5.62 -11.92 15.63
CA ALA A 278 5.23 -10.59 16.08
C ALA A 278 4.69 -10.56 17.54
N ASP A 279 4.87 -11.60 18.32
CA ASP A 279 4.35 -11.68 19.70
C ASP A 279 2.82 -11.41 19.78
N MET A 280 2.04 -12.03 18.88
CA MET A 280 0.60 -11.82 18.76
C MET A 280 -0.14 -12.20 20.06
N ASN A 281 -0.93 -11.28 20.57
CA ASN A 281 -1.95 -11.58 21.58
C ASN A 281 -3.22 -12.06 20.85
N TYR A 282 -3.37 -13.39 20.75
CA TYR A 282 -4.45 -14.02 20.03
C TYR A 282 -5.77 -13.96 20.78
N ALA A 283 -6.84 -13.53 20.09
CA ALA A 283 -8.21 -13.54 20.60
C ALA A 283 -9.23 -13.74 19.46
N THR A 284 -10.43 -14.19 19.79
CA THR A 284 -11.52 -14.42 18.81
C THR A 284 -12.19 -13.14 18.36
N ASP A 285 -12.12 -12.11 19.18
CA ASP A 285 -12.72 -10.79 18.96
C ASP A 285 -11.71 -9.73 18.46
N GLY A 286 -10.46 -10.13 18.20
CA GLY A 286 -9.43 -9.28 17.67
C GLY A 286 -8.05 -9.64 18.19
N SER A 287 -7.19 -10.19 17.35
CA SER A 287 -5.78 -10.44 17.68
C SER A 287 -4.94 -9.21 17.38
N GLY A 288 -4.04 -8.83 18.29
CA GLY A 288 -3.25 -7.61 18.16
C GLY A 288 -1.83 -7.73 18.72
N THR A 289 -0.94 -6.88 18.20
CA THR A 289 0.43 -6.72 18.68
C THR A 289 0.95 -5.32 18.32
N PHE A 290 2.16 -4.99 18.79
CA PHE A 290 2.82 -3.72 18.47
C PHE A 290 3.67 -3.83 17.19
N THR A 291 3.77 -2.73 16.46
CA THR A 291 4.60 -2.61 15.24
C THR A 291 6.06 -2.98 15.50
N GLU A 292 6.57 -2.62 16.67
CA GLU A 292 7.94 -2.94 17.09
C GLU A 292 8.19 -4.45 17.14
N ASN A 293 7.23 -5.22 17.67
CA ASN A 293 7.34 -6.68 17.70
C ASN A 293 7.36 -7.28 16.29
N ALA A 294 6.55 -6.73 15.37
CA ALA A 294 6.58 -7.14 13.96
C ALA A 294 7.95 -6.89 13.32
N CYS A 295 8.53 -5.70 13.53
CA CYS A 295 9.85 -5.36 13.03
C CYS A 295 10.94 -6.30 13.59
N GLN A 296 10.88 -6.59 14.89
CA GLN A 296 11.81 -7.54 15.53
C GLN A 296 11.59 -8.98 15.05
N GLY A 297 10.33 -9.40 14.85
CA GLY A 297 9.99 -10.73 14.33
C GLY A 297 10.50 -10.95 12.91
N LEU A 298 10.37 -9.94 12.05
CA LEU A 298 10.91 -9.97 10.69
C LEU A 298 12.44 -10.18 10.69
N LYS A 299 13.16 -9.50 11.56
CA LYS A 299 14.62 -9.68 11.72
C LYS A 299 14.95 -11.06 12.31
N ARG A 300 14.36 -11.39 13.43
CA ARG A 300 14.70 -12.58 14.22
C ARG A 300 14.32 -13.87 13.52
N ASN A 301 13.11 -13.94 12.94
CA ASN A 301 12.52 -15.19 12.47
C ASN A 301 12.42 -15.30 10.94
N PHE A 302 12.41 -14.18 10.22
CA PHE A 302 12.36 -14.18 8.75
C PHE A 302 13.67 -13.72 8.10
N GLY A 303 14.73 -13.46 8.90
CA GLY A 303 16.07 -13.17 8.38
C GLY A 303 16.22 -11.82 7.69
N PHE A 304 15.30 -10.87 7.92
CA PHE A 304 15.48 -9.52 7.42
C PHE A 304 16.70 -8.86 8.08
N PRO A 305 17.45 -8.05 7.31
CA PRO A 305 18.66 -7.39 7.81
C PRO A 305 18.32 -6.34 8.89
N GLU A 306 19.30 -5.98 9.71
CA GLU A 306 19.15 -4.92 10.71
C GLU A 306 18.83 -3.55 10.12
N THR A 307 18.99 -3.39 8.80
CA THR A 307 18.67 -2.17 8.06
C THR A 307 17.19 -1.89 7.91
N ILE A 308 16.28 -2.89 8.07
CA ILE A 308 14.84 -2.58 8.13
C ILE A 308 14.57 -1.74 9.38
N GLN A 309 13.70 -0.74 9.25
CA GLN A 309 13.47 0.24 10.29
C GLN A 309 12.00 0.44 10.57
N MET A 310 11.66 0.55 11.86
CA MET A 310 10.39 1.09 12.29
C MET A 310 10.54 2.60 12.51
N LEU A 311 9.77 3.40 11.79
CA LEU A 311 9.77 4.86 11.88
C LEU A 311 8.48 5.34 12.55
N LYS A 312 8.60 6.35 13.42
CA LYS A 312 7.47 6.96 14.14
C LYS A 312 7.10 8.29 13.51
N ARG A 313 5.85 8.43 13.07
CA ARG A 313 5.32 9.61 12.37
C ARG A 313 5.64 10.93 13.07
N ARG A 314 5.56 10.99 14.38
CA ARG A 314 5.80 12.18 15.20
C ARG A 314 7.19 12.80 15.06
N ARG A 315 8.16 12.05 14.53
CA ARG A 315 9.55 12.52 14.35
C ARG A 315 9.78 13.24 13.01
N TYR A 316 8.77 13.30 12.14
CA TYR A 316 8.90 13.79 10.78
C TYR A 316 7.88 14.88 10.47
N THR A 317 8.25 15.83 9.62
CA THR A 317 7.28 16.71 8.95
C THR A 317 6.45 15.89 7.97
N GLU A 318 5.28 16.40 7.55
CA GLU A 318 4.44 15.73 6.55
C GLU A 318 5.23 15.48 5.25
N LYS A 319 5.96 16.49 4.78
CA LYS A 319 6.79 16.38 3.57
C LYS A 319 7.86 15.29 3.71
N ALA A 320 8.61 15.29 4.81
CA ALA A 320 9.66 14.27 5.03
C ALA A 320 9.09 12.86 5.17
N TRP A 321 7.91 12.71 5.77
CA TRP A 321 7.22 11.42 5.88
C TRP A 321 6.79 10.90 4.52
N MET A 322 6.15 11.75 3.72
CA MET A 322 5.73 11.38 2.37
C MET A 322 6.90 11.15 1.42
N ASP A 323 8.01 11.89 1.58
CA ASP A 323 9.23 11.65 0.80
C ASP A 323 9.81 10.24 1.07
N ILE A 324 9.80 9.76 2.33
CA ILE A 324 10.17 8.39 2.67
C ILE A 324 9.20 7.39 2.04
N VAL A 325 7.89 7.64 2.11
CA VAL A 325 6.87 6.76 1.51
C VAL A 325 7.09 6.64 0.00
N TYR A 326 7.29 7.76 -0.70
CA TYR A 326 7.54 7.74 -2.15
C TYR A 326 8.84 7.03 -2.51
N ASN A 327 9.90 7.21 -1.72
CA ASN A 327 11.16 6.50 -1.93
C ASN A 327 10.98 4.98 -1.83
N GLU A 328 10.32 4.48 -0.79
CA GLU A 328 10.07 3.05 -0.64
C GLU A 328 9.24 2.49 -1.81
N LEU A 329 8.16 3.18 -2.17
CA LEU A 329 7.27 2.73 -3.22
C LEU A 329 7.90 2.83 -4.61
N ASN A 330 8.77 3.81 -4.86
CA ASN A 330 9.51 3.95 -6.11
C ASN A 330 10.49 2.77 -6.31
N GLU A 331 11.09 2.30 -5.20
CA GLU A 331 11.92 1.11 -5.15
C GLU A 331 11.11 -0.21 -5.09
N ARG A 332 9.78 -0.14 -5.24
CA ARG A 332 8.88 -1.30 -5.15
C ARG A 332 8.94 -2.04 -3.81
N ARG A 333 9.33 -1.36 -2.74
CA ARG A 333 9.23 -1.89 -1.38
C ARG A 333 7.89 -1.51 -0.78
N ALA A 334 7.12 -2.53 -0.41
CA ALA A 334 5.86 -2.35 0.29
C ALA A 334 6.12 -1.90 1.73
N ILE A 335 5.23 -1.08 2.26
CA ILE A 335 5.36 -0.53 3.60
C ILE A 335 4.31 -1.19 4.51
N LEU A 336 4.73 -1.77 5.63
CA LEU A 336 3.81 -2.11 6.71
C LEU A 336 3.52 -0.82 7.49
N TYR A 337 2.29 -0.37 7.45
CA TYR A 337 1.86 0.87 8.10
C TYR A 337 0.89 0.57 9.23
N THR A 338 1.02 1.30 10.33
CA THR A 338 0.13 1.17 11.47
C THR A 338 -0.37 2.53 11.94
N GLY A 339 -1.60 2.53 12.45
CA GLY A 339 -2.17 3.68 13.14
C GLY A 339 -2.92 3.22 14.37
N VAL A 340 -2.84 3.97 15.45
CA VAL A 340 -3.53 3.68 16.71
C VAL A 340 -4.56 4.74 16.98
N ASP A 341 -5.77 4.33 17.33
CA ASP A 341 -6.81 5.16 17.93
C ASP A 341 -7.00 4.72 19.40
N LEU A 342 -6.90 5.66 20.32
CA LEU A 342 -7.06 5.40 21.76
C LEU A 342 -8.43 4.84 22.14
N LYS A 343 -9.45 5.01 21.26
CA LYS A 343 -10.82 4.53 21.50
C LYS A 343 -11.10 3.18 20.85
N ASN A 344 -10.51 2.94 19.65
CA ASN A 344 -10.88 1.83 18.78
C ASN A 344 -9.71 0.85 18.54
N GLY A 345 -8.56 1.05 19.20
CA GLY A 345 -7.40 0.17 19.07
C GLY A 345 -6.48 0.51 17.92
N GLY A 346 -5.49 -0.36 17.67
CA GLY A 346 -4.50 -0.20 16.60
C GLY A 346 -4.87 -1.00 15.36
N HIS A 347 -4.51 -0.47 14.19
CA HIS A 347 -4.74 -1.11 12.90
C HIS A 347 -3.46 -1.12 12.08
N ALA A 348 -3.18 -2.27 11.44
CA ALA A 348 -2.08 -2.44 10.50
C ALA A 348 -2.61 -2.73 9.10
N PHE A 349 -1.93 -2.19 8.09
CA PHE A 349 -2.26 -2.37 6.68
C PHE A 349 -1.01 -2.21 5.82
N VAL A 350 -1.12 -2.49 4.53
CA VAL A 350 0.01 -2.38 3.60
C VAL A 350 -0.20 -1.21 2.66
N ILE A 351 0.86 -0.41 2.47
CA ILE A 351 0.93 0.62 1.43
C ILE A 351 1.82 0.09 0.30
N CYS A 352 1.30 0.14 -0.95
CA CYS A 352 1.96 -0.49 -2.08
C CYS A 352 1.73 0.22 -3.43
N GLY A 353 1.58 1.53 -3.41
CA GLY A 353 1.43 2.38 -4.60
C GLY A 353 1.06 3.80 -4.23
N TYR A 354 1.05 4.72 -5.20
CA TYR A 354 0.59 6.09 -5.02
C TYR A 354 0.11 6.70 -6.34
N ASP A 355 -0.77 7.73 -6.26
CA ASP A 355 -1.25 8.50 -7.40
C ASP A 355 -0.51 9.83 -7.55
N GLU A 356 -0.69 10.51 -8.68
CA GLU A 356 -0.08 11.81 -8.98
C GLU A 356 -0.40 12.91 -7.94
N ALA A 357 -1.52 12.79 -7.24
CA ALA A 357 -1.93 13.75 -6.22
C ALA A 357 -1.30 13.48 -4.84
N GLY A 358 -0.66 12.32 -4.66
CA GLY A 358 -0.01 11.91 -3.42
C GLY A 358 -0.87 11.07 -2.49
N LYS A 359 -2.01 10.52 -2.97
CA LYS A 359 -2.70 9.46 -2.24
C LYS A 359 -1.95 8.16 -2.44
N VAL A 360 -1.91 7.35 -1.39
CA VAL A 360 -1.26 6.04 -1.44
C VAL A 360 -2.28 4.93 -1.59
N TRP A 361 -1.91 3.89 -2.32
CA TRP A 361 -2.72 2.67 -2.38
C TRP A 361 -2.58 1.91 -1.08
N VAL A 362 -3.72 1.68 -0.42
CA VAL A 362 -3.83 0.93 0.82
C VAL A 362 -4.51 -0.40 0.55
N ASN A 363 -3.85 -1.49 0.96
CA ASN A 363 -4.43 -2.81 1.12
C ASN A 363 -4.75 -3.00 2.61
N TRP A 364 -6.03 -3.02 2.94
CA TRP A 364 -6.51 -3.03 4.32
C TRP A 364 -6.36 -4.39 5.04
N GLY A 365 -6.06 -5.48 4.31
CA GLY A 365 -6.02 -6.83 4.88
C GLY A 365 -7.40 -7.40 5.22
N TRP A 366 -8.42 -7.03 4.45
CA TRP A 366 -9.83 -7.44 4.59
C TRP A 366 -10.38 -7.95 3.26
N GLU A 367 -9.70 -8.93 2.68
CA GLU A 367 -10.06 -9.59 1.42
C GLU A 367 -10.32 -8.60 0.26
N GLY A 368 -9.57 -7.49 0.24
CA GLY A 368 -9.70 -6.45 -0.78
C GLY A 368 -10.87 -5.49 -0.57
N SER A 369 -11.63 -5.61 0.54
CA SER A 369 -12.71 -4.68 0.86
C SER A 369 -12.16 -3.28 1.11
N ALA A 370 -12.65 -2.31 0.35
CA ALA A 370 -12.26 -0.91 0.38
C ALA A 370 -10.78 -0.63 0.03
N ASP A 371 -10.03 -1.60 -0.52
CA ASP A 371 -8.69 -1.33 -1.03
C ASP A 371 -8.73 -0.21 -2.07
N GLY A 372 -7.79 0.74 -2.01
CA GLY A 372 -7.84 1.91 -2.89
C GLY A 372 -6.82 2.97 -2.55
N PHE A 373 -6.99 4.17 -3.12
CA PHE A 373 -6.13 5.32 -2.89
C PHE A 373 -6.66 6.21 -1.76
N TYR A 374 -5.81 6.50 -0.77
CA TYR A 374 -6.16 7.22 0.46
C TYR A 374 -5.14 8.31 0.79
N ASP A 375 -5.61 9.46 1.25
CA ASP A 375 -4.80 10.49 1.85
C ASP A 375 -4.45 10.11 3.30
N ILE A 376 -3.38 9.36 3.49
CA ILE A 376 -2.90 8.97 4.83
C ILE A 376 -2.29 10.14 5.60
N ALA A 377 -1.76 11.14 4.91
CA ALA A 377 -1.18 12.30 5.56
C ALA A 377 -2.25 13.19 6.22
N LEU A 378 -3.52 13.07 5.80
CA LEU A 378 -4.68 13.67 6.46
C LEU A 378 -4.82 13.19 7.91
N LEU A 379 -4.43 11.96 8.22
CA LEU A 379 -4.57 11.35 9.54
C LEU A 379 -3.62 11.93 10.61
N ASN A 380 -2.93 13.02 10.32
CA ASN A 380 -2.00 13.68 11.24
C ASN A 380 -2.42 15.14 11.53
N PRO A 381 -3.56 15.41 12.14
CA PRO A 381 -3.93 16.75 12.56
C PRO A 381 -3.04 17.20 13.73
N ARG A 382 -2.51 18.42 13.64
CA ARG A 382 -1.58 19.02 14.64
C ARG A 382 -2.14 19.11 16.06
N SER A 383 -3.44 18.94 16.23
CA SER A 383 -4.16 19.11 17.52
C SER A 383 -4.53 17.81 18.20
N MET A 384 -4.36 16.66 17.55
CA MET A 384 -4.78 15.37 18.09
C MET A 384 -3.62 14.48 18.47
N LYS A 385 -3.84 13.70 19.52
CA LYS A 385 -2.92 12.68 20.02
C LYS A 385 -2.68 11.51 19.05
N PHE A 386 -3.35 11.48 17.89
CA PHE A 386 -3.17 10.48 16.83
C PHE A 386 -1.82 10.56 16.12
N SER A 387 -1.20 11.75 16.05
CA SER A 387 0.12 11.89 15.42
C SER A 387 1.22 11.17 16.17
N ASP A 388 0.97 10.82 17.42
CA ASP A 388 1.98 10.18 18.26
C ASP A 388 2.07 8.66 18.02
N ASP A 389 1.08 8.06 17.35
CA ASP A 389 0.90 6.62 17.28
C ASP A 389 0.70 6.09 15.83
N GLN A 390 1.30 6.75 14.84
CA GLN A 390 1.46 6.20 13.50
C GLN A 390 2.91 5.76 13.31
N ASP A 391 3.08 4.51 12.89
CA ASP A 391 4.38 3.92 12.62
C ASP A 391 4.38 3.28 11.22
N MET A 392 5.56 3.14 10.64
CA MET A 392 5.75 2.32 9.45
C MET A 392 7.04 1.50 9.56
N ILE A 393 7.02 0.30 8.97
CA ILE A 393 8.22 -0.50 8.77
C ILE A 393 8.60 -0.37 7.30
N ILE A 394 9.85 0.01 7.06
CA ILE A 394 10.45 0.27 5.74
C ILE A 394 11.68 -0.61 5.50
N GLY A 395 12.17 -0.62 4.25
CA GLY A 395 13.31 -1.43 3.85
C GLY A 395 12.95 -2.90 3.67
N LEU A 396 11.65 -3.23 3.50
CA LEU A 396 11.17 -4.59 3.35
C LEU A 396 11.43 -5.10 1.93
N GLU A 397 12.62 -5.61 1.73
CA GLU A 397 13.03 -6.31 0.51
C GLU A 397 13.59 -7.68 0.87
N GLY A 398 13.30 -8.70 0.06
CA GLY A 398 13.91 -10.02 0.21
C GLY A 398 15.40 -9.97 -0.13
N GLU A 399 16.09 -11.06 0.14
CA GLU A 399 17.43 -11.23 -0.43
C GLU A 399 17.31 -11.00 -1.94
N LYS A 400 18.06 -10.02 -2.45
CA LYS A 400 18.15 -9.84 -3.91
C LYS A 400 18.77 -11.12 -4.42
N ALA A 401 17.94 -12.05 -4.94
CA ALA A 401 18.44 -13.07 -5.83
C ALA A 401 19.33 -12.32 -6.84
N GLU A 402 20.57 -12.74 -7.02
CA GLU A 402 21.45 -12.15 -8.04
C GLU A 402 20.60 -12.02 -9.29
N LEU A 403 20.46 -10.77 -9.79
CA LEU A 403 19.60 -10.49 -10.93
C LEU A 403 20.18 -11.28 -12.11
N VAL A 404 19.58 -12.45 -12.38
CA VAL A 404 20.01 -13.28 -13.50
C VAL A 404 19.49 -12.59 -14.75
N GLN A 405 20.40 -12.02 -15.50
CA GLN A 405 20.13 -11.53 -16.84
C GLN A 405 20.54 -12.62 -17.83
N ASP A 406 19.62 -13.02 -18.68
CA ASP A 406 19.88 -14.02 -19.70
C ASP A 406 19.53 -13.49 -21.10
N THR A 407 20.40 -13.75 -22.06
CA THR A 407 20.18 -13.42 -23.48
C THR A 407 20.30 -14.71 -24.29
N VAL A 408 19.17 -15.15 -24.81
CA VAL A 408 19.07 -16.44 -25.51
C VAL A 408 18.73 -16.22 -26.97
N THR A 409 19.46 -16.90 -27.87
CA THR A 409 19.13 -16.92 -29.28
C THR A 409 18.52 -18.26 -29.65
N VAL A 410 17.29 -18.22 -30.12
CA VAL A 410 16.52 -19.39 -30.57
C VAL A 410 16.79 -19.62 -32.05
N GLU A 411 17.74 -20.54 -32.36
CA GLU A 411 18.08 -20.92 -33.73
C GLU A 411 16.98 -21.81 -34.34
N THR A 412 16.40 -22.69 -33.55
CA THR A 412 15.30 -23.57 -33.96
C THR A 412 14.04 -23.23 -33.16
N PRO A 413 12.93 -22.80 -33.77
CA PRO A 413 11.70 -22.46 -33.03
C PRO A 413 11.22 -23.65 -32.20
N GLY A 414 10.85 -23.36 -30.94
CA GLY A 414 10.37 -24.35 -29.97
C GLY A 414 11.42 -24.94 -29.05
N THR A 415 12.67 -24.43 -29.09
CA THR A 415 13.77 -24.99 -28.29
C THR A 415 14.16 -24.13 -27.07
N LEU A 416 13.51 -22.99 -26.83
CA LEU A 416 13.86 -22.08 -25.72
C LEU A 416 13.91 -22.80 -24.37
N ASP A 417 13.00 -23.74 -24.13
CA ASP A 417 12.94 -24.51 -22.90
C ASP A 417 14.22 -25.28 -22.59
N THR A 418 14.86 -25.78 -23.63
CA THR A 418 16.13 -26.54 -23.50
C THR A 418 17.39 -25.66 -23.46
N LEU A 419 17.25 -24.38 -23.81
CA LEU A 419 18.33 -23.40 -23.81
C LEU A 419 18.51 -22.73 -22.45
N ILE A 420 17.52 -22.79 -21.59
CA ILE A 420 17.52 -22.20 -20.24
C ILE A 420 17.43 -23.33 -19.22
N ALA A 421 18.40 -23.40 -18.31
CA ALA A 421 18.40 -24.41 -17.26
C ALA A 421 17.22 -24.24 -16.30
N ASP A 422 16.53 -25.33 -15.94
CA ASP A 422 15.36 -25.30 -15.05
C ASP A 422 15.65 -24.65 -13.70
N SER A 423 16.86 -24.85 -13.17
CA SER A 423 17.30 -24.25 -11.90
C SER A 423 17.39 -22.73 -11.94
N THR A 424 17.50 -22.12 -13.12
CA THR A 424 17.65 -20.66 -13.28
C THR A 424 16.35 -19.98 -13.73
N LYS A 425 15.38 -20.70 -14.28
CA LYS A 425 14.14 -20.14 -14.84
C LYS A 425 13.39 -19.23 -13.87
N SER A 426 13.28 -19.61 -12.59
CA SER A 426 12.59 -18.82 -11.57
C SER A 426 13.38 -17.61 -11.07
N MET A 427 14.70 -17.56 -11.36
CA MET A 427 15.62 -16.51 -10.91
C MET A 427 15.85 -15.42 -11.97
N ILE A 428 15.47 -15.67 -13.22
CA ILE A 428 15.66 -14.71 -14.33
C ILE A 428 14.82 -13.47 -14.06
N SER A 429 15.46 -12.32 -13.98
CA SER A 429 14.81 -11.02 -13.80
C SER A 429 14.75 -10.20 -15.09
N LEU A 430 15.69 -10.39 -16.00
CA LEU A 430 15.70 -9.85 -17.35
C LEU A 430 15.96 -10.99 -18.32
N LEU A 431 15.06 -11.20 -19.29
CA LEU A 431 15.21 -12.15 -20.37
C LEU A 431 15.16 -11.42 -21.70
N LYS A 432 16.23 -11.53 -22.48
CA LYS A 432 16.24 -11.14 -23.89
C LYS A 432 16.21 -12.38 -24.76
N VAL A 433 15.23 -12.45 -25.67
CA VAL A 433 15.11 -13.57 -26.62
C VAL A 433 15.28 -13.06 -28.04
N ASN A 434 16.24 -13.62 -28.75
CA ASN A 434 16.52 -13.33 -30.15
C ASN A 434 16.13 -14.53 -31.03
N GLY A 435 15.97 -14.28 -32.32
CA GLY A 435 15.75 -15.34 -33.34
C GLY A 435 14.27 -15.66 -33.54
N LYS A 436 13.97 -16.86 -34.04
CA LYS A 436 12.57 -17.25 -34.38
C LYS A 436 11.94 -18.02 -33.24
N ILE A 437 10.82 -17.51 -32.72
CA ILE A 437 10.08 -18.11 -31.61
C ILE A 437 8.68 -18.55 -32.04
N ASN A 438 8.23 -19.71 -31.58
CA ASN A 438 6.90 -20.23 -31.83
C ASN A 438 6.06 -20.37 -30.53
N SER A 439 4.94 -21.09 -30.59
CA SER A 439 4.06 -21.31 -29.44
C SER A 439 4.75 -21.98 -28.27
N SER A 440 5.64 -22.95 -28.50
CA SER A 440 6.38 -23.62 -27.41
C SER A 440 7.34 -22.67 -26.71
N ASP A 441 8.02 -21.80 -27.46
CA ASP A 441 8.91 -20.79 -26.87
C ASP A 441 8.11 -19.77 -26.08
N LEU A 442 6.97 -19.31 -26.59
CA LEU A 442 6.10 -18.40 -25.86
C LEU A 442 5.51 -19.05 -24.59
N ARG A 443 5.23 -20.37 -24.64
CA ARG A 443 4.84 -21.14 -23.45
C ARG A 443 5.93 -21.11 -22.37
N THR A 444 7.18 -21.31 -22.77
CA THR A 444 8.35 -21.23 -21.86
C THR A 444 8.52 -19.82 -21.29
N ILE A 445 8.42 -18.78 -22.11
CA ILE A 445 8.46 -17.38 -21.64
C ILE A 445 7.37 -17.11 -20.62
N ARG A 446 6.14 -17.56 -20.87
CA ARG A 446 5.03 -17.43 -19.91
C ARG A 446 5.29 -18.18 -18.61
N GLN A 447 5.84 -19.38 -18.69
CA GLN A 447 6.22 -20.17 -17.52
C GLN A 447 7.29 -19.44 -16.70
N ILE A 448 8.34 -18.91 -17.32
CA ILE A 448 9.36 -18.07 -16.67
C ILE A 448 8.71 -16.81 -16.06
N ALA A 449 7.69 -16.26 -16.70
CA ALA A 449 6.88 -15.12 -16.20
C ALA A 449 5.83 -15.50 -15.14
N GLY A 450 5.84 -16.75 -14.66
CA GLY A 450 4.99 -17.20 -13.57
C GLY A 450 3.58 -17.63 -13.96
N ASN A 451 3.31 -17.90 -15.25
CA ASN A 451 1.99 -18.35 -15.71
C ASN A 451 2.09 -19.51 -16.67
N ASN A 452 1.71 -20.70 -16.23
CA ASN A 452 1.70 -21.92 -17.05
C ASN A 452 0.61 -21.90 -18.13
N ALA A 453 0.71 -22.81 -19.09
CA ALA A 453 -0.23 -22.89 -20.21
C ALA A 453 -1.66 -23.21 -19.74
N ASP A 454 -1.84 -23.96 -18.68
CA ASP A 454 -3.12 -24.31 -18.04
C ASP A 454 -3.69 -23.20 -17.14
N GLY A 455 -2.99 -22.07 -17.04
CA GLY A 455 -3.38 -20.92 -16.22
C GLY A 455 -2.93 -21.02 -14.77
N THR A 456 -2.24 -22.08 -14.36
CA THR A 456 -1.65 -22.16 -13.02
C THR A 456 -0.56 -21.12 -12.86
N ILE A 457 -0.51 -20.46 -11.70
CA ILE A 457 0.43 -19.39 -11.40
C ILE A 457 1.53 -19.94 -10.53
N GLN A 458 2.77 -19.58 -10.83
CA GLN A 458 3.94 -19.91 -10.03
C GLN A 458 4.79 -18.66 -9.77
N ARG A 459 5.73 -18.76 -8.86
CA ARG A 459 6.69 -17.67 -8.57
C ARG A 459 7.53 -17.35 -9.80
N SER A 460 7.76 -16.06 -10.03
CA SER A 460 8.63 -15.56 -11.10
C SER A 460 9.35 -14.30 -10.66
N SER A 461 10.61 -14.19 -11.05
CA SER A 461 11.43 -12.99 -10.88
C SER A 461 11.48 -12.13 -12.16
N LEU A 462 10.90 -12.59 -13.28
CA LEU A 462 11.00 -11.93 -14.61
C LEU A 462 10.29 -10.57 -14.60
N ALA A 463 11.07 -9.52 -14.46
CA ALA A 463 10.58 -8.14 -14.47
C ALA A 463 10.69 -7.47 -15.84
N THR A 464 11.67 -7.84 -16.64
CA THR A 464 11.92 -7.28 -17.97
C THR A 464 12.05 -8.39 -19.01
N LEU A 465 11.25 -8.31 -20.07
CA LEU A 465 11.27 -9.19 -21.22
C LEU A 465 11.56 -8.37 -22.48
N ASP A 466 12.66 -8.66 -23.15
CA ASP A 466 13.04 -8.01 -24.41
C ASP A 466 12.88 -9.01 -25.58
N LEU A 467 11.93 -8.76 -26.44
CA LEU A 467 11.64 -9.50 -27.68
C LEU A 467 11.92 -8.68 -28.94
N SER A 468 12.64 -7.57 -28.83
CA SER A 468 12.90 -6.63 -29.93
C SER A 468 13.59 -7.29 -31.15
N ASP A 469 14.38 -8.33 -30.90
CA ASP A 469 15.12 -9.09 -31.92
C ASP A 469 14.49 -10.48 -32.19
N ALA A 470 13.26 -10.71 -31.69
CA ALA A 470 12.53 -11.95 -31.92
C ALA A 470 11.57 -11.84 -33.11
N VAL A 471 11.46 -12.92 -33.87
CA VAL A 471 10.49 -13.06 -34.96
C VAL A 471 9.50 -14.16 -34.61
N ILE A 472 8.22 -13.82 -34.53
CA ILE A 472 7.18 -14.79 -34.20
C ILE A 472 6.84 -15.61 -35.44
N VAL A 473 6.89 -16.95 -35.29
CA VAL A 473 6.51 -17.91 -36.32
C VAL A 473 5.44 -18.87 -35.82
N SER A 474 4.70 -19.47 -36.74
CA SER A 474 3.69 -20.48 -36.41
C SER A 474 4.32 -21.80 -35.95
N GLY A 475 3.51 -22.64 -35.28
CA GLY A 475 3.90 -23.99 -34.83
C GLY A 475 4.16 -24.10 -33.34
N GLY A 476 4.51 -25.29 -32.90
CA GLY A 476 4.74 -25.63 -31.48
C GLY A 476 3.47 -25.93 -30.69
N GLU A 477 3.66 -26.32 -29.42
CA GLU A 477 2.59 -26.61 -28.47
C GLU A 477 1.87 -25.31 -28.04
N PRO A 478 0.55 -25.35 -27.76
CA PRO A 478 -0.18 -24.18 -27.33
C PRO A 478 0.42 -23.49 -26.10
N TYR A 479 0.52 -22.15 -26.12
CA TYR A 479 1.00 -21.36 -24.99
C TYR A 479 -0.09 -21.01 -23.96
N ILE A 480 -1.36 -21.18 -24.30
CA ILE A 480 -2.51 -21.14 -23.39
C ILE A 480 -3.45 -22.29 -23.75
N VAL A 481 -3.87 -23.03 -22.73
CA VAL A 481 -4.91 -24.06 -22.79
C VAL A 481 -5.99 -23.70 -21.76
N ASP A 482 -7.17 -23.26 -22.24
CA ASP A 482 -8.29 -22.84 -21.41
C ASP A 482 -9.52 -23.68 -21.76
N GLY A 483 -9.69 -24.80 -21.09
CA GLY A 483 -10.72 -25.78 -21.38
C GLY A 483 -10.57 -26.36 -22.80
N LYS A 484 -11.44 -25.96 -23.73
CA LYS A 484 -11.39 -26.39 -25.13
C LYS A 484 -10.66 -25.43 -26.07
N ARG A 485 -10.18 -24.29 -25.53
CA ARG A 485 -9.52 -23.27 -26.33
C ARG A 485 -8.01 -23.41 -26.19
N GLU A 486 -7.35 -23.56 -27.30
CA GLU A 486 -5.90 -23.62 -27.41
C GLU A 486 -5.41 -22.40 -28.23
N LEU A 487 -4.48 -21.63 -27.67
CA LEU A 487 -3.88 -20.49 -28.37
C LEU A 487 -2.48 -20.84 -28.86
N THR A 488 -2.26 -20.61 -30.17
CA THR A 488 -0.99 -20.83 -30.84
C THR A 488 -0.56 -19.56 -31.57
N THR A 489 0.74 -19.46 -31.85
CA THR A 489 1.32 -18.35 -32.62
C THR A 489 1.04 -18.49 -34.10
N LYS A 490 1.06 -17.36 -34.82
CA LYS A 490 1.00 -17.26 -36.29
C LYS A 490 2.17 -16.38 -36.77
N ASP A 491 2.56 -16.59 -38.02
CA ASP A 491 3.69 -15.89 -38.59
C ASP A 491 3.48 -14.36 -38.57
N ASN A 492 4.43 -13.64 -37.95
CA ASN A 492 4.45 -12.19 -37.87
C ASN A 492 3.18 -11.54 -37.28
N GLU A 493 2.43 -12.27 -36.46
CA GLU A 493 1.30 -11.73 -35.72
C GLU A 493 1.66 -11.61 -34.21
N ILE A 494 1.19 -10.53 -33.55
CA ILE A 494 1.25 -10.43 -32.09
C ILE A 494 0.27 -11.44 -31.51
N PRO A 495 0.73 -12.42 -30.70
CA PRO A 495 -0.12 -13.49 -30.23
C PRO A 495 -1.22 -12.99 -29.28
N GLU A 496 -2.43 -13.48 -29.46
CA GLU A 496 -3.58 -13.14 -28.62
C GLU A 496 -3.28 -13.52 -27.15
N ARG A 497 -3.47 -12.58 -26.21
CA ARG A 497 -3.26 -12.82 -24.76
C ARG A 497 -1.86 -13.32 -24.41
N ALA A 498 -0.84 -13.03 -25.22
CA ALA A 498 0.53 -13.55 -25.05
C ALA A 498 1.05 -13.44 -23.61
N PHE A 499 0.83 -12.31 -22.96
CA PHE A 499 1.30 -12.04 -21.60
C PHE A 499 0.16 -11.87 -20.60
N PHE A 500 -1.04 -12.36 -20.92
CA PHE A 500 -2.17 -12.34 -19.98
C PHE A 500 -1.82 -13.11 -18.71
N ASN A 501 -2.04 -12.50 -17.53
CA ASN A 501 -1.66 -12.99 -16.20
C ASN A 501 -0.14 -13.22 -15.96
N CYS A 502 0.75 -12.77 -16.83
CA CYS A 502 2.18 -12.74 -16.57
C CYS A 502 2.51 -11.52 -15.68
N ARG A 503 2.14 -11.61 -14.39
CA ARG A 503 2.10 -10.48 -13.45
C ARG A 503 3.47 -9.97 -13.02
N SER A 504 4.52 -10.74 -13.21
CA SER A 504 5.88 -10.35 -12.88
C SER A 504 6.47 -9.37 -13.91
N ILE A 505 6.04 -9.44 -15.18
CA ILE A 505 6.56 -8.58 -16.25
C ILE A 505 6.09 -7.14 -16.02
N ARG A 506 7.04 -6.22 -15.98
CA ARG A 506 6.85 -4.77 -15.80
C ARG A 506 7.29 -3.97 -17.02
N ASN A 507 8.28 -4.49 -17.74
CA ASN A 507 8.84 -3.91 -18.96
C ASN A 507 8.80 -4.98 -20.07
N LEU A 508 8.25 -4.59 -21.24
CA LEU A 508 8.15 -5.43 -22.41
C LEU A 508 8.72 -4.67 -23.64
#